data_9f8626bb087a4c861bba52de139bc479
#
_entry.id   9f8626bb087a4c861bba52de139bc479
#
_cell.length_a   1.000
_cell.length_b   1.000
_cell.length_c   1.000
_cell.angle_alpha   90.00
_cell.angle_beta   90.00
_cell.angle_gamma   90.00
#
_symmetry.space_group_name_H-M   'P 1'
#
loop_
_entity.id
_entity.type
_entity.pdbx_description
1 polymer ?
#
loop_
_entity_poly.entity_id
_entity_poly.type
_entity_poly.pdbx_seq_one_letter_code
_entity_poly.pdbx_strand_id
1 'polypeptide(L)'
;MLFDPRIIDAVARARQWSSFLSMLLQREPEMAAMLENGVLPELHSLARDLADMPTPRRLRLERRRLALRVAIGDLAGCDDLTAVTHALSDFADRALDSAIVTAIAERTPDAPLQGFTAIALGKQGSRELNYSSDIDPILLFDPATLPCRPREAPEEAAVRIGKRVVEILQARDGDGYVLRVDLRLRPSPEVTPIALSVDAALSYYESLALPWERAAFIRARAAAGDIALGTRFLEAVKPFVWRRALDFGAIGEIRGISRRIRDHHARGQAFGPGFDLKRGRGGIREVEFFAQIHQLIHGGRDPALRVPATRDALGALAAAGWVDAAEAAALVRAYTLFRTIEHRVQMIDDRQTHHLPTGAALDGVAKLHGLEDANALLDLLRPHVLATAASYDALDPEDGDALSFDRDHLLAQLSQAGFGDGDVATQRIEQWRSGTYPALRSPAARSALEAVLPGLVAALGKAPDPQGAIVRLDRMLARLSSAVNFFRLLEARPALARLLGLILSHAETLAEELARRPELFDGLIDATALDPVADTATLACEMAAGADYQARLDHVRRVVGEKRFALGTQIVSGA
;
A
#
# COMPACT_ATOMS: atom_id res chain seq x y z
N MET A 1 -26.65 -31.32 -18.99
CA MET A 1 -25.81 -31.03 -17.83
C MET A 1 -25.10 -32.33 -17.46
N LEU A 2 -23.77 -32.33 -17.35
CA LEU A 2 -22.98 -33.51 -17.02
C LEU A 2 -22.99 -33.74 -15.50
N PHE A 3 -23.24 -34.95 -15.07
CA PHE A 3 -23.10 -35.40 -13.69
C PHE A 3 -21.61 -35.36 -13.27
N ASP A 4 -21.33 -34.72 -12.13
CA ASP A 4 -19.98 -34.67 -11.56
C ASP A 4 -20.00 -35.08 -10.08
N PRO A 5 -19.39 -36.23 -9.70
CA PRO A 5 -19.37 -36.71 -8.32
C PRO A 5 -18.63 -35.76 -7.36
N ARG A 6 -17.72 -34.90 -7.86
CA ARG A 6 -17.02 -33.92 -7.02
C ARG A 6 -17.97 -32.88 -6.43
N ILE A 7 -19.06 -32.56 -7.14
CA ILE A 7 -20.09 -31.63 -6.67
C ILE A 7 -20.84 -32.25 -5.46
N ILE A 8 -21.15 -33.53 -5.52
CA ILE A 8 -21.84 -34.24 -4.41
C ILE A 8 -20.97 -34.26 -3.17
N ASP A 9 -19.66 -34.54 -3.30
CA ASP A 9 -18.70 -34.48 -2.20
C ASP A 9 -18.60 -33.07 -1.63
N ALA A 10 -18.53 -32.06 -2.48
CA ALA A 10 -18.48 -30.66 -2.07
C ALA A 10 -19.75 -30.26 -1.26
N VAL A 11 -20.93 -30.71 -1.69
CA VAL A 11 -22.18 -30.48 -0.95
C VAL A 11 -22.14 -31.16 0.42
N ALA A 12 -21.64 -32.39 0.50
CA ALA A 12 -21.50 -33.10 1.77
C ALA A 12 -20.57 -32.37 2.74
N ARG A 13 -19.39 -31.95 2.27
CA ARG A 13 -18.45 -31.13 3.06
C ARG A 13 -19.06 -29.78 3.47
N ALA A 14 -19.76 -29.10 2.57
CA ALA A 14 -20.43 -27.84 2.85
C ALA A 14 -21.50 -27.99 3.96
N ARG A 15 -22.32 -29.04 3.92
CA ARG A 15 -23.33 -29.34 4.94
C ARG A 15 -22.72 -29.59 6.32
N GLN A 16 -21.59 -30.31 6.34
CA GLN A 16 -20.98 -30.75 7.59
C GLN A 16 -20.13 -29.65 8.24
N TRP A 17 -19.41 -28.83 7.44
CA TRP A 17 -18.35 -27.94 7.93
C TRP A 17 -18.61 -26.45 7.73
N SER A 18 -19.76 -26.08 7.15
CA SER A 18 -20.15 -24.67 7.00
C SER A 18 -21.61 -24.48 7.42
N SER A 19 -21.81 -23.75 8.51
CA SER A 19 -23.16 -23.37 8.98
C SER A 19 -23.87 -22.49 7.96
N PHE A 20 -23.12 -21.59 7.32
CA PHE A 20 -23.65 -20.68 6.30
C PHE A 20 -24.09 -21.43 5.04
N LEU A 21 -23.24 -22.29 4.47
CA LEU A 21 -23.60 -23.05 3.26
C LEU A 21 -24.71 -24.06 3.53
N SER A 22 -24.72 -24.69 4.71
CA SER A 22 -25.82 -25.58 5.14
C SER A 22 -27.16 -24.84 5.18
N MET A 23 -27.16 -23.60 5.73
CA MET A 23 -28.34 -22.74 5.73
C MET A 23 -28.77 -22.36 4.30
N LEU A 24 -27.82 -22.05 3.39
CA LEU A 24 -28.14 -21.70 2.01
C LEU A 24 -28.78 -22.90 1.27
N LEU A 25 -28.26 -24.11 1.44
CA LEU A 25 -28.85 -25.34 0.88
C LEU A 25 -30.29 -25.59 1.35
N GLN A 26 -30.63 -25.20 2.59
CA GLN A 26 -32.00 -25.28 3.09
C GLN A 26 -32.92 -24.20 2.48
N ARG A 27 -32.39 -22.98 2.24
CA ARG A 27 -33.16 -21.84 1.71
C ARG A 27 -33.38 -21.89 0.21
N GLU A 28 -32.54 -22.63 -0.53
CA GLU A 28 -32.61 -22.79 -1.99
C GLU A 28 -32.82 -24.29 -2.36
N PRO A 29 -33.98 -24.89 -2.05
CA PRO A 29 -34.18 -26.34 -2.17
C PRO A 29 -34.07 -26.86 -3.61
N GLU A 30 -34.53 -26.10 -4.61
CA GLU A 30 -34.41 -26.49 -6.02
C GLU A 30 -32.95 -26.56 -6.46
N MET A 31 -32.18 -25.55 -6.06
CA MET A 31 -30.74 -25.49 -6.35
C MET A 31 -29.99 -26.60 -5.57
N ALA A 32 -30.35 -26.84 -4.32
CA ALA A 32 -29.78 -27.92 -3.52
C ALA A 32 -30.00 -29.27 -4.19
N ALA A 33 -31.22 -29.55 -4.69
CA ALA A 33 -31.52 -30.77 -5.41
C ALA A 33 -30.68 -30.96 -6.68
N MET A 34 -30.42 -29.89 -7.45
CA MET A 34 -29.51 -29.96 -8.60
C MET A 34 -28.09 -30.32 -8.17
N LEU A 35 -27.57 -29.65 -7.14
CA LEU A 35 -26.19 -29.84 -6.62
C LEU A 35 -26.03 -31.27 -6.03
N GLU A 36 -26.99 -31.76 -5.31
CA GLU A 36 -27.03 -33.15 -4.75
C GLU A 36 -27.06 -34.21 -5.87
N ASN A 37 -27.58 -33.86 -7.04
CA ASN A 37 -27.54 -34.71 -8.25
C ASN A 37 -26.28 -34.47 -9.09
N GLY A 38 -25.25 -33.80 -8.56
CA GLY A 38 -23.99 -33.57 -9.25
C GLY A 38 -24.06 -32.56 -10.41
N VAL A 39 -25.07 -31.68 -10.39
CA VAL A 39 -25.29 -30.67 -11.44
C VAL A 39 -25.02 -29.28 -10.90
N LEU A 40 -24.06 -28.57 -11.48
CA LEU A 40 -23.73 -27.19 -11.13
C LEU A 40 -24.55 -26.22 -12.00
N PRO A 41 -25.42 -25.36 -11.41
CA PRO A 41 -26.22 -24.39 -12.17
C PRO A 41 -25.35 -23.38 -12.91
N GLU A 42 -25.78 -22.95 -14.08
CA GLU A 42 -25.12 -21.88 -14.83
C GLU A 42 -25.31 -20.51 -14.15
N LEU A 43 -24.26 -19.69 -14.11
CA LEU A 43 -24.30 -18.37 -13.44
C LEU A 43 -25.40 -17.46 -13.98
N HIS A 44 -25.62 -17.46 -15.31
CA HIS A 44 -26.63 -16.61 -15.93
C HIS A 44 -28.09 -17.03 -15.63
N SER A 45 -28.31 -18.24 -15.11
CA SER A 45 -29.64 -18.74 -14.76
C SER A 45 -30.11 -18.35 -13.35
N LEU A 46 -29.19 -17.87 -12.49
CA LEU A 46 -29.46 -17.64 -11.06
C LEU A 46 -30.49 -16.53 -10.78
N ALA A 47 -30.63 -15.57 -11.69
CA ALA A 47 -31.55 -14.44 -11.54
C ALA A 47 -32.77 -14.48 -12.49
N ARG A 48 -32.93 -15.56 -13.29
CA ARG A 48 -33.92 -15.62 -14.37
C ARG A 48 -35.37 -15.42 -13.90
N ASP A 49 -35.72 -15.98 -12.76
CA ASP A 49 -37.05 -15.90 -12.15
C ASP A 49 -37.22 -14.70 -11.19
N LEU A 50 -36.21 -13.84 -11.08
CA LEU A 50 -36.20 -12.72 -10.15
C LEU A 50 -36.48 -11.36 -10.82
N ALA A 51 -36.68 -11.32 -12.15
CA ALA A 51 -36.72 -10.08 -12.95
C ALA A 51 -37.80 -9.07 -12.49
N ASP A 52 -38.99 -9.56 -12.11
CA ASP A 52 -40.14 -8.75 -11.71
C ASP A 52 -40.11 -8.30 -10.24
N MET A 53 -39.09 -8.70 -9.48
CA MET A 53 -38.96 -8.35 -8.07
C MET A 53 -38.39 -6.94 -7.88
N PRO A 54 -38.74 -6.22 -6.78
CA PRO A 54 -38.09 -4.99 -6.40
C PRO A 54 -36.58 -5.17 -6.28
N THR A 55 -35.81 -4.22 -6.83
CA THR A 55 -34.33 -4.29 -6.93
C THR A 55 -33.63 -4.74 -5.62
N PRO A 56 -33.95 -4.20 -4.44
CA PRO A 56 -33.26 -4.62 -3.22
C PRO A 56 -33.44 -6.10 -2.88
N ARG A 57 -34.67 -6.63 -3.08
CA ARG A 57 -34.98 -8.05 -2.82
C ARG A 57 -34.34 -8.95 -3.87
N ARG A 58 -34.47 -8.60 -5.14
CA ARG A 58 -33.87 -9.31 -6.26
C ARG A 58 -32.38 -9.52 -6.03
N LEU A 59 -31.64 -8.45 -5.70
CA LEU A 59 -30.19 -8.50 -5.48
C LEU A 59 -29.81 -9.37 -4.29
N ARG A 60 -30.59 -9.42 -3.19
CA ARG A 60 -30.32 -10.31 -2.05
C ARG A 60 -30.49 -11.78 -2.42
N LEU A 61 -31.54 -12.11 -3.16
CA LEU A 61 -31.79 -13.47 -3.63
C LEU A 61 -30.71 -13.92 -4.63
N GLU A 62 -30.35 -13.04 -5.58
CA GLU A 62 -29.27 -13.31 -6.53
C GLU A 62 -27.93 -13.55 -5.80
N ARG A 63 -27.56 -12.69 -4.82
CA ARG A 63 -26.37 -12.89 -4.00
C ARG A 63 -26.38 -14.23 -3.28
N ARG A 64 -27.50 -14.62 -2.70
CA ARG A 64 -27.64 -15.87 -1.96
C ARG A 64 -27.43 -17.08 -2.86
N ARG A 65 -28.05 -17.10 -4.03
CA ARG A 65 -27.87 -18.16 -5.03
C ARG A 65 -26.46 -18.19 -5.58
N LEU A 66 -25.89 -17.01 -5.89
CA LEU A 66 -24.51 -16.90 -6.34
C LEU A 66 -23.53 -17.43 -5.31
N ALA A 67 -23.69 -17.05 -4.03
CA ALA A 67 -22.81 -17.50 -2.96
C ALA A 67 -22.81 -19.04 -2.86
N LEU A 68 -23.97 -19.68 -2.92
CA LEU A 68 -24.07 -21.13 -2.91
C LEU A 68 -23.44 -21.78 -4.15
N ARG A 69 -23.78 -21.26 -5.36
CA ARG A 69 -23.27 -21.79 -6.64
C ARG A 69 -21.75 -21.74 -6.70
N VAL A 70 -21.18 -20.57 -6.37
CA VAL A 70 -19.74 -20.34 -6.46
C VAL A 70 -19.01 -21.13 -5.37
N ALA A 71 -19.58 -21.25 -4.15
CA ALA A 71 -18.99 -22.05 -3.09
C ALA A 71 -18.85 -23.53 -3.49
N ILE A 72 -19.92 -24.11 -4.00
CA ILE A 72 -19.89 -25.52 -4.39
C ILE A 72 -18.97 -25.75 -5.59
N GLY A 73 -18.97 -24.83 -6.58
CA GLY A 73 -18.05 -24.90 -7.72
C GLY A 73 -16.58 -24.85 -7.32
N ASP A 74 -16.23 -23.95 -6.37
CA ASP A 74 -14.90 -23.82 -5.78
C ASP A 74 -14.51 -25.06 -4.94
N LEU A 75 -15.39 -25.54 -4.08
CA LEU A 75 -15.15 -26.73 -3.26
C LEU A 75 -15.01 -28.01 -4.10
N ALA A 76 -15.72 -28.10 -5.22
CA ALA A 76 -15.63 -29.23 -6.16
C ALA A 76 -14.41 -29.13 -7.07
N GLY A 77 -13.71 -27.98 -7.11
CA GLY A 77 -12.63 -27.73 -8.06
C GLY A 77 -13.12 -27.63 -9.52
N CYS A 78 -14.41 -27.31 -9.72
CA CYS A 78 -14.98 -27.01 -11.04
C CYS A 78 -14.68 -25.57 -11.47
N ASP A 79 -14.58 -24.67 -10.51
CA ASP A 79 -14.22 -23.27 -10.70
C ASP A 79 -12.83 -23.02 -10.06
N ASP A 80 -11.92 -22.42 -10.80
CA ASP A 80 -10.65 -21.96 -10.26
C ASP A 80 -10.82 -20.60 -9.53
N LEU A 81 -9.76 -20.14 -8.88
CA LEU A 81 -9.78 -18.87 -8.14
C LEU A 81 -10.22 -17.69 -9.02
N THR A 82 -9.83 -17.67 -10.31
CA THR A 82 -10.20 -16.60 -11.24
C THR A 82 -11.70 -16.61 -11.53
N ALA A 83 -12.25 -17.76 -11.87
CA ALA A 83 -13.68 -17.93 -12.12
C ALA A 83 -14.51 -17.50 -10.91
N VAL A 84 -14.10 -17.92 -9.72
CA VAL A 84 -14.74 -17.56 -8.43
C VAL A 84 -14.73 -16.05 -8.21
N THR A 85 -13.55 -15.43 -8.23
CA THR A 85 -13.41 -14.01 -7.92
C THR A 85 -14.03 -13.11 -8.99
N HIS A 86 -13.99 -13.51 -10.25
CA HIS A 86 -14.68 -12.80 -11.34
C HIS A 86 -16.20 -12.87 -11.18
N ALA A 87 -16.78 -14.04 -10.89
CA ALA A 87 -18.22 -14.18 -10.68
C ALA A 87 -18.72 -13.28 -9.54
N LEU A 88 -17.97 -13.22 -8.42
CA LEU A 88 -18.27 -12.36 -7.27
C LEU A 88 -18.13 -10.87 -7.62
N SER A 89 -17.08 -10.50 -8.37
CA SER A 89 -16.84 -9.11 -8.78
C SER A 89 -17.85 -8.62 -9.82
N ASP A 90 -18.22 -9.46 -10.78
CA ASP A 90 -19.24 -9.14 -11.78
C ASP A 90 -20.61 -8.96 -11.15
N PHE A 91 -20.94 -9.76 -10.14
CA PHE A 91 -22.15 -9.54 -9.34
C PHE A 91 -22.09 -8.21 -8.59
N ALA A 92 -20.95 -7.90 -7.96
CA ALA A 92 -20.79 -6.64 -7.22
C ALA A 92 -20.97 -5.42 -8.14
N ASP A 93 -20.41 -5.46 -9.35
CA ASP A 93 -20.56 -4.41 -10.35
C ASP A 93 -22.04 -4.24 -10.76
N ARG A 94 -22.72 -5.34 -11.11
CA ARG A 94 -24.14 -5.31 -11.48
C ARG A 94 -25.04 -4.87 -10.33
N ALA A 95 -24.72 -5.27 -9.11
CA ALA A 95 -25.49 -4.88 -7.92
C ALA A 95 -25.33 -3.38 -7.63
N LEU A 96 -24.10 -2.87 -7.73
CA LEU A 96 -23.81 -1.45 -7.56
C LEU A 96 -24.46 -0.60 -8.66
N ASP A 97 -24.39 -1.05 -9.92
CA ASP A 97 -25.05 -0.40 -11.05
C ASP A 97 -26.58 -0.37 -10.88
N SER A 98 -27.20 -1.52 -10.56
CA SER A 98 -28.63 -1.61 -10.30
C SER A 98 -29.06 -0.71 -9.13
N ALA A 99 -28.23 -0.55 -8.10
CA ALA A 99 -28.52 0.34 -6.99
C ALA A 99 -28.45 1.81 -7.40
N ILE A 100 -27.48 2.20 -8.23
CA ILE A 100 -27.36 3.56 -8.80
C ILE A 100 -28.58 3.88 -9.68
N VAL A 101 -28.90 2.98 -10.62
CA VAL A 101 -30.08 3.12 -11.51
C VAL A 101 -31.36 3.30 -10.69
N THR A 102 -31.58 2.46 -9.69
CA THR A 102 -32.76 2.52 -8.81
C THR A 102 -32.80 3.83 -8.03
N ALA A 103 -31.67 4.26 -7.45
CA ALA A 103 -31.60 5.49 -6.66
C ALA A 103 -31.86 6.76 -7.50
N ILE A 104 -31.43 6.79 -8.76
CA ILE A 104 -31.72 7.88 -9.70
C ILE A 104 -33.20 7.83 -10.12
N ALA A 105 -33.69 6.66 -10.55
CA ALA A 105 -35.06 6.51 -11.04
C ALA A 105 -36.14 6.81 -9.97
N GLU A 106 -35.91 6.45 -8.71
CA GLU A 106 -36.79 6.80 -7.58
C GLU A 106 -36.90 8.32 -7.36
N ARG A 107 -35.93 9.10 -7.82
CA ARG A 107 -35.87 10.55 -7.65
C ARG A 107 -36.32 11.32 -8.88
N THR A 108 -35.90 10.86 -10.04
CA THR A 108 -36.10 11.48 -11.37
C THR A 108 -36.44 10.38 -12.40
N PRO A 109 -37.71 9.86 -12.41
CA PRO A 109 -38.05 8.65 -13.15
C PRO A 109 -37.77 8.70 -14.66
N ASP A 110 -37.92 9.85 -15.28
CA ASP A 110 -37.78 10.03 -16.74
C ASP A 110 -36.40 10.60 -17.15
N ALA A 111 -35.48 10.73 -16.19
CA ALA A 111 -34.17 11.31 -16.47
C ALA A 111 -33.18 10.27 -17.03
N PRO A 112 -32.23 10.68 -17.88
CA PRO A 112 -31.18 9.79 -18.34
C PRO A 112 -30.28 9.33 -17.18
N LEU A 113 -29.85 8.06 -17.25
CA LEU A 113 -28.95 7.47 -16.26
C LEU A 113 -27.50 7.88 -16.55
N GLN A 114 -27.14 9.11 -16.23
CA GLN A 114 -25.84 9.72 -16.52
C GLN A 114 -25.37 10.61 -15.36
N GLY A 115 -24.13 11.03 -15.40
CA GLY A 115 -23.56 12.00 -14.45
C GLY A 115 -23.31 11.48 -13.04
N PHE A 116 -23.51 10.19 -12.76
CA PHE A 116 -23.12 9.55 -11.49
C PHE A 116 -22.39 8.25 -11.76
N THR A 117 -21.18 8.09 -11.19
CA THR A 117 -20.34 6.93 -11.43
C THR A 117 -19.72 6.40 -10.13
N ALA A 118 -19.39 5.12 -10.11
CA ALA A 118 -18.66 4.48 -9.03
C ALA A 118 -17.33 3.94 -9.54
N ILE A 119 -16.24 4.39 -8.93
CA ILE A 119 -14.88 3.87 -9.15
C ILE A 119 -14.63 2.79 -8.11
N ALA A 120 -14.54 1.54 -8.54
CA ALA A 120 -14.17 0.42 -7.69
C ALA A 120 -12.66 0.43 -7.42
N LEU A 121 -12.29 0.36 -6.16
CA LEU A 121 -10.92 0.15 -5.67
C LEU A 121 -10.76 -1.24 -5.06
N GLY A 122 -9.60 -1.51 -4.50
CA GLY A 122 -9.32 -2.75 -3.77
C GLY A 122 -9.58 -4.01 -4.60
N LYS A 123 -10.11 -5.04 -3.97
CA LYS A 123 -10.37 -6.35 -4.60
C LYS A 123 -11.47 -6.29 -5.68
N GLN A 124 -12.46 -5.41 -5.54
CA GLN A 124 -13.47 -5.22 -6.59
C GLN A 124 -12.84 -4.60 -7.84
N GLY A 125 -12.00 -3.59 -7.67
CA GLY A 125 -11.34 -2.91 -8.78
C GLY A 125 -10.47 -3.85 -9.62
N SER A 126 -9.72 -4.76 -8.99
CA SER A 126 -8.92 -5.79 -9.65
C SER A 126 -9.71 -7.04 -10.08
N ARG A 127 -11.03 -7.10 -9.85
CA ARG A 127 -11.86 -8.29 -10.07
C ARG A 127 -11.43 -9.52 -9.27
N GLU A 128 -10.89 -9.29 -8.09
CA GLU A 128 -10.41 -10.30 -7.15
C GLU A 128 -11.25 -10.36 -5.87
N LEU A 129 -12.57 -10.09 -5.93
CA LEU A 129 -13.45 -10.02 -4.77
C LEU A 129 -13.56 -11.38 -4.07
N ASN A 130 -13.60 -11.37 -2.72
CA ASN A 130 -13.82 -12.56 -1.91
C ASN A 130 -15.30 -12.81 -1.64
N TYR A 131 -15.60 -14.00 -1.05
CA TYR A 131 -16.93 -14.38 -0.60
C TYR A 131 -17.58 -13.37 0.32
N SER A 132 -16.86 -12.93 1.33
CA SER A 132 -17.35 -12.04 2.37
C SER A 132 -16.49 -10.79 2.45
N SER A 133 -16.26 -10.15 1.30
CA SER A 133 -15.54 -8.89 1.19
C SER A 133 -16.49 -7.70 1.25
N ASP A 134 -15.96 -6.56 1.71
CA ASP A 134 -16.56 -5.26 1.44
C ASP A 134 -16.20 -4.85 0.01
N ILE A 135 -16.99 -3.96 -0.57
CA ILE A 135 -16.62 -3.20 -1.76
C ILE A 135 -16.16 -1.81 -1.34
N ASP A 136 -15.12 -1.30 -2.01
CA ASP A 136 -14.48 -0.01 -1.71
C ASP A 136 -14.72 1.00 -2.86
N PRO A 137 -15.95 1.50 -3.10
CA PRO A 137 -16.20 2.44 -4.19
C PRO A 137 -15.88 3.88 -3.78
N ILE A 138 -15.39 4.67 -4.76
CA ILE A 138 -15.45 6.12 -4.72
C ILE A 138 -16.65 6.54 -5.58
N LEU A 139 -17.62 7.24 -4.99
CA LEU A 139 -18.80 7.75 -5.68
C LEU A 139 -18.52 9.15 -6.19
N LEU A 140 -18.63 9.33 -7.51
CA LEU A 140 -18.35 10.59 -8.17
C LEU A 140 -19.55 11.05 -9.00
N PHE A 141 -19.68 12.36 -9.18
CA PHE A 141 -20.71 12.94 -10.03
C PHE A 141 -20.19 14.10 -10.87
N ASP A 142 -20.87 14.35 -11.98
CA ASP A 142 -20.72 15.52 -12.83
C ASP A 142 -21.90 16.48 -12.59
N PRO A 143 -21.66 17.68 -12.03
CA PRO A 143 -22.74 18.64 -11.76
C PRO A 143 -23.54 19.08 -13.00
N ALA A 144 -22.90 19.00 -14.18
CA ALA A 144 -23.55 19.44 -15.43
C ALA A 144 -24.56 18.44 -15.99
N THR A 145 -24.35 17.13 -15.70
CA THR A 145 -25.14 16.06 -16.31
C THR A 145 -25.95 15.23 -15.31
N LEU A 146 -25.68 15.37 -13.99
CA LEU A 146 -26.43 14.66 -12.96
C LEU A 146 -27.90 15.07 -12.94
N PRO A 147 -28.84 14.12 -13.02
CA PRO A 147 -30.28 14.42 -12.88
C PRO A 147 -30.61 14.97 -11.49
N CYS A 148 -31.17 16.20 -11.46
CA CYS A 148 -31.57 16.87 -10.23
C CYS A 148 -33.09 17.20 -10.27
N ARG A 149 -33.69 17.24 -9.08
CA ARG A 149 -35.05 17.77 -8.93
C ARG A 149 -35.05 19.31 -9.11
N PRO A 150 -36.19 19.92 -9.46
CA PRO A 150 -36.27 21.38 -9.57
C PRO A 150 -35.79 22.07 -8.28
N ARG A 151 -34.87 23.02 -8.42
CA ARG A 151 -34.26 23.81 -7.33
C ARG A 151 -33.37 23.03 -6.37
N GLU A 152 -32.96 21.81 -6.70
CA GLU A 152 -32.01 21.02 -5.93
C GLU A 152 -30.58 21.25 -6.45
N ALA A 153 -29.64 21.48 -5.55
CA ALA A 153 -28.23 21.56 -5.92
C ALA A 153 -27.67 20.16 -6.29
N PRO A 154 -26.81 20.06 -7.32
CA PRO A 154 -26.22 18.77 -7.74
C PRO A 154 -25.51 18.02 -6.62
N GLU A 155 -24.84 18.74 -5.72
CA GLU A 155 -24.15 18.17 -4.54
C GLU A 155 -25.13 17.49 -3.60
N GLU A 156 -26.29 18.11 -3.33
CA GLU A 156 -27.33 17.52 -2.49
C GLU A 156 -27.94 16.28 -3.16
N ALA A 157 -28.21 16.37 -4.45
CA ALA A 157 -28.75 15.26 -5.24
C ALA A 157 -27.78 14.05 -5.20
N ALA A 158 -26.49 14.29 -5.45
CA ALA A 158 -25.45 13.27 -5.44
C ALA A 158 -25.33 12.58 -4.06
N VAL A 159 -25.34 13.35 -2.97
CA VAL A 159 -25.29 12.79 -1.61
C VAL A 159 -26.53 11.93 -1.32
N ARG A 160 -27.73 12.36 -1.74
CA ARG A 160 -28.96 11.58 -1.54
C ARG A 160 -28.96 10.29 -2.37
N ILE A 161 -28.50 10.35 -3.63
CA ILE A 161 -28.31 9.17 -4.48
C ILE A 161 -27.29 8.22 -3.81
N GLY A 162 -26.13 8.70 -3.42
CA GLY A 162 -25.11 7.88 -2.77
C GLY A 162 -25.60 7.22 -1.47
N LYS A 163 -26.34 7.94 -0.62
CA LYS A 163 -26.96 7.36 0.59
C LYS A 163 -27.94 6.25 0.25
N ARG A 164 -28.76 6.44 -0.79
CA ARG A 164 -29.74 5.44 -1.22
C ARG A 164 -29.07 4.20 -1.80
N VAL A 165 -27.98 4.36 -2.57
CA VAL A 165 -27.15 3.26 -3.08
C VAL A 165 -26.61 2.41 -1.91
N VAL A 166 -26.02 3.05 -0.91
CA VAL A 166 -25.51 2.36 0.28
C VAL A 166 -26.64 1.63 1.02
N GLU A 167 -27.80 2.25 1.19
CA GLU A 167 -28.95 1.64 1.83
C GLU A 167 -29.43 0.39 1.09
N ILE A 168 -29.59 0.46 -0.26
CA ILE A 168 -30.01 -0.68 -1.09
C ILE A 168 -29.05 -1.87 -0.90
N LEU A 169 -27.74 -1.61 -0.86
CA LEU A 169 -26.73 -2.64 -0.79
C LEU A 169 -26.55 -3.23 0.62
N GLN A 170 -26.59 -2.39 1.67
CA GLN A 170 -26.24 -2.81 3.03
C GLN A 170 -27.43 -3.20 3.90
N ALA A 171 -28.66 -2.74 3.58
CA ALA A 171 -29.82 -3.02 4.40
C ALA A 171 -30.06 -4.54 4.54
N ARG A 172 -30.26 -4.99 5.78
CA ARG A 172 -30.53 -6.39 6.13
C ARG A 172 -32.02 -6.61 6.40
N ASP A 173 -32.53 -7.70 5.85
CA ASP A 173 -33.87 -8.22 6.17
C ASP A 173 -33.86 -9.75 6.24
N GLY A 174 -35.03 -10.39 6.16
CA GLY A 174 -35.18 -11.85 6.17
C GLY A 174 -34.46 -12.57 5.02
N ASP A 175 -34.23 -11.89 3.89
CA ASP A 175 -33.51 -12.41 2.73
C ASP A 175 -31.98 -12.14 2.81
N GLY A 176 -31.48 -11.42 3.84
CA GLY A 176 -30.07 -11.11 4.06
C GLY A 176 -29.70 -9.68 3.66
N TYR A 177 -28.54 -9.48 3.09
CA TYR A 177 -28.02 -8.21 2.55
C TYR A 177 -27.39 -8.45 1.17
N VAL A 178 -27.11 -7.39 0.42
CA VAL A 178 -26.48 -7.49 -0.90
C VAL A 178 -24.95 -7.45 -0.77
N LEU A 179 -24.41 -6.31 -0.35
CA LEU A 179 -22.96 -6.08 -0.20
C LEU A 179 -22.70 -5.13 0.97
N ARG A 180 -21.58 -5.28 1.64
CA ARG A 180 -21.06 -4.26 2.56
C ARG A 180 -20.28 -3.23 1.77
N VAL A 181 -20.47 -1.95 2.07
CA VAL A 181 -19.84 -0.83 1.36
C VAL A 181 -18.92 -0.07 2.31
N ASP A 182 -17.66 0.05 1.96
CA ASP A 182 -16.67 0.85 2.67
C ASP A 182 -16.28 2.08 1.83
N LEU A 183 -16.61 3.27 2.31
CA LEU A 183 -16.33 4.53 1.63
C LEU A 183 -15.06 5.23 2.14
N ARG A 184 -14.23 4.57 2.94
CA ARG A 184 -13.05 5.19 3.56
C ARG A 184 -11.91 5.50 2.59
N LEU A 185 -11.91 4.90 1.40
CA LEU A 185 -10.90 5.19 0.37
C LEU A 185 -11.22 6.42 -0.49
N ARG A 186 -12.36 7.12 -0.24
CA ARG A 186 -12.63 8.39 -0.92
C ARG A 186 -11.69 9.50 -0.44
N PRO A 187 -11.46 10.56 -1.23
CA PRO A 187 -10.66 11.71 -0.82
C PRO A 187 -11.07 12.28 0.54
N SER A 188 -10.14 12.36 1.50
CA SER A 188 -10.33 12.95 2.84
C SER A 188 -11.64 12.51 3.53
N PRO A 189 -11.85 11.23 3.82
CA PRO A 189 -13.14 10.67 4.25
C PRO A 189 -13.72 11.30 5.53
N GLU A 190 -12.88 11.91 6.36
CA GLU A 190 -13.28 12.55 7.62
C GLU A 190 -14.04 13.86 7.42
N VAL A 191 -13.84 14.53 6.27
CA VAL A 191 -14.38 15.88 6.02
C VAL A 191 -15.20 16.00 4.74
N THR A 192 -15.12 15.02 3.84
CA THR A 192 -15.82 15.06 2.54
C THR A 192 -17.14 14.31 2.57
N PRO A 193 -18.13 14.73 1.77
CA PRO A 193 -19.38 13.99 1.60
C PRO A 193 -19.13 12.62 0.95
N ILE A 194 -20.15 11.75 1.00
CA ILE A 194 -20.03 10.38 0.47
C ILE A 194 -19.95 10.31 -1.07
N ALA A 195 -20.37 11.35 -1.78
CA ALA A 195 -20.19 11.54 -3.22
C ALA A 195 -19.55 12.89 -3.48
N LEU A 196 -18.54 12.94 -4.36
CA LEU A 196 -17.81 14.16 -4.71
C LEU A 196 -18.00 14.49 -6.19
N SER A 197 -17.91 15.78 -6.54
CA SER A 197 -17.78 16.13 -7.95
C SER A 197 -16.45 15.64 -8.51
N VAL A 198 -16.44 15.31 -9.81
CA VAL A 198 -15.21 14.88 -10.51
C VAL A 198 -14.11 15.92 -10.35
N ASP A 199 -14.42 17.21 -10.49
CA ASP A 199 -13.45 18.29 -10.39
C ASP A 199 -12.85 18.41 -8.99
N ALA A 200 -13.66 18.25 -7.92
CA ALA A 200 -13.16 18.26 -6.55
C ALA A 200 -12.24 17.06 -6.28
N ALA A 201 -12.57 15.88 -6.80
CA ALA A 201 -11.74 14.71 -6.68
C ALA A 201 -10.43 14.86 -7.45
N LEU A 202 -10.44 15.41 -8.68
CA LEU A 202 -9.23 15.67 -9.45
C LEU A 202 -8.30 16.66 -8.73
N SER A 203 -8.85 17.79 -8.25
CA SER A 203 -8.08 18.78 -7.48
C SER A 203 -7.41 18.17 -6.24
N TYR A 204 -8.08 17.22 -5.58
CA TYR A 204 -7.51 16.48 -4.46
C TYR A 204 -6.31 15.63 -4.89
N TYR A 205 -6.44 14.81 -5.97
CA TYR A 205 -5.35 13.94 -6.42
C TYR A 205 -4.18 14.70 -7.04
N GLU A 206 -4.40 15.91 -7.53
CA GLU A 206 -3.34 16.79 -8.03
C GLU A 206 -2.49 17.42 -6.91
N SER A 207 -3.08 17.73 -5.75
CA SER A 207 -2.44 18.59 -4.75
C SER A 207 -2.36 18.04 -3.33
N LEU A 208 -3.28 17.19 -2.89
CA LEU A 208 -3.40 16.77 -1.50
C LEU A 208 -3.21 15.27 -1.26
N ALA A 209 -3.32 14.46 -2.30
CA ALA A 209 -3.32 13.02 -2.17
C ALA A 209 -1.99 12.46 -1.66
N LEU A 210 -2.09 11.48 -0.79
CA LEU A 210 -0.94 10.82 -0.16
C LEU A 210 -0.32 9.76 -1.10
N PRO A 211 0.98 9.49 -0.99
CA PRO A 211 1.67 8.52 -1.85
C PRO A 211 1.07 7.12 -1.84
N TRP A 212 0.54 6.64 -0.72
CA TRP A 212 -0.09 5.33 -0.61
C TRP A 212 -1.37 5.19 -1.46
N GLU A 213 -2.06 6.30 -1.73
CA GLU A 213 -3.27 6.30 -2.56
C GLU A 213 -2.95 5.90 -4.00
N ARG A 214 -1.73 6.12 -4.48
CA ARG A 214 -1.26 5.60 -5.78
C ARG A 214 -1.35 4.09 -5.87
N ALA A 215 -0.95 3.38 -4.81
CA ALA A 215 -1.06 1.93 -4.75
C ALA A 215 -2.52 1.47 -4.79
N ALA A 216 -3.44 2.18 -4.13
CA ALA A 216 -4.87 1.90 -4.21
C ALA A 216 -5.42 2.06 -5.63
N PHE A 217 -4.96 3.09 -6.37
CA PHE A 217 -5.40 3.37 -7.74
C PHE A 217 -4.81 2.43 -8.80
N ILE A 218 -3.79 1.64 -8.53
CA ILE A 218 -3.35 0.56 -9.44
C ILE A 218 -4.53 -0.35 -9.81
N ARG A 219 -5.43 -0.58 -8.86
CA ARG A 219 -6.59 -1.46 -8.99
C ARG A 219 -7.88 -0.72 -9.38
N ALA A 220 -7.82 0.59 -9.62
CA ALA A 220 -8.99 1.40 -9.87
C ALA A 220 -9.65 1.09 -11.21
N ARG A 221 -10.99 1.00 -11.22
CA ARG A 221 -11.81 0.74 -12.40
C ARG A 221 -13.16 1.45 -12.29
N ALA A 222 -13.66 2.02 -13.40
CA ALA A 222 -15.05 2.44 -13.50
C ALA A 222 -15.94 1.19 -13.50
N ALA A 223 -16.76 1.01 -12.45
CA ALA A 223 -17.46 -0.24 -12.21
C ALA A 223 -18.99 -0.16 -12.40
N ALA A 224 -19.58 1.01 -12.19
CA ALA A 224 -21.04 1.17 -12.22
C ALA A 224 -21.46 2.62 -12.52
N GLY A 225 -22.70 2.80 -12.95
CA GLY A 225 -23.28 4.08 -13.33
C GLY A 225 -22.74 4.60 -14.65
N ASP A 226 -22.42 5.88 -14.75
CA ASP A 226 -21.82 6.50 -15.95
C ASP A 226 -20.36 6.07 -16.11
N ILE A 227 -20.15 4.94 -16.80
CA ILE A 227 -18.83 4.36 -17.06
C ILE A 227 -17.95 5.31 -17.87
N ALA A 228 -18.53 6.10 -18.79
CA ALA A 228 -17.76 7.04 -19.59
C ALA A 228 -17.19 8.18 -18.72
N LEU A 229 -17.98 8.69 -17.79
CA LEU A 229 -17.55 9.67 -16.78
C LEU A 229 -16.42 9.10 -15.92
N GLY A 230 -16.60 7.87 -15.39
CA GLY A 230 -15.61 7.20 -14.58
C GLY A 230 -14.30 6.94 -15.32
N THR A 231 -14.38 6.56 -16.60
CA THR A 231 -13.20 6.34 -17.45
C THR A 231 -12.43 7.64 -17.68
N ARG A 232 -13.14 8.76 -18.00
CA ARG A 232 -12.50 10.09 -18.14
C ARG A 232 -11.78 10.52 -16.85
N PHE A 233 -12.41 10.31 -15.69
CA PHE A 233 -11.79 10.58 -14.41
C PHE A 233 -10.50 9.77 -14.22
N LEU A 234 -10.51 8.45 -14.47
CA LEU A 234 -9.32 7.60 -14.32
C LEU A 234 -8.19 7.99 -15.28
N GLU A 235 -8.52 8.40 -16.52
CA GLU A 235 -7.52 8.92 -17.45
C GLU A 235 -6.85 10.18 -16.91
N ALA A 236 -7.63 11.10 -16.31
CA ALA A 236 -7.10 12.34 -15.73
C ALA A 236 -6.20 12.08 -14.49
N VAL A 237 -6.48 11.03 -13.70
CA VAL A 237 -5.69 10.63 -12.52
C VAL A 237 -4.42 9.85 -12.88
N LYS A 238 -4.30 9.32 -14.10
CA LYS A 238 -3.13 8.53 -14.54
C LYS A 238 -1.76 9.17 -14.23
N PRO A 239 -1.53 10.48 -14.43
CA PRO A 239 -0.24 11.10 -14.11
C PRO A 239 0.10 11.08 -12.61
N PHE A 240 -0.91 11.09 -11.74
CA PHE A 240 -0.73 10.92 -10.31
C PHE A 240 -0.24 9.51 -9.97
N VAL A 241 -0.85 8.48 -10.57
CA VAL A 241 -0.53 7.07 -10.28
C VAL A 241 0.81 6.67 -10.91
N TRP A 242 0.99 6.95 -12.21
CA TRP A 242 2.08 6.43 -13.04
C TRP A 242 3.10 7.51 -13.39
N ARG A 243 3.96 7.86 -12.44
CA ARG A 243 5.01 8.86 -12.64
C ARG A 243 6.17 8.30 -13.45
N ARG A 244 6.64 9.04 -14.46
CA ARG A 244 7.80 8.66 -15.29
C ARG A 244 9.14 8.80 -14.54
N ALA A 245 9.26 9.75 -13.63
CA ALA A 245 10.43 9.92 -12.78
C ALA A 245 10.18 9.20 -11.44
N LEU A 246 11.13 8.35 -11.06
CA LEU A 246 11.15 7.71 -9.75
C LEU A 246 11.29 8.78 -8.67
N ASP A 247 10.24 8.95 -7.90
CA ASP A 247 10.31 9.65 -6.64
C ASP A 247 10.73 8.62 -5.57
N PHE A 248 12.04 8.53 -5.31
CA PHE A 248 12.57 7.60 -4.29
C PHE A 248 11.93 7.82 -2.92
N GLY A 249 11.53 9.06 -2.61
CA GLY A 249 10.78 9.37 -1.39
C GLY A 249 9.41 8.67 -1.33
N ALA A 250 8.68 8.61 -2.46
CA ALA A 250 7.39 7.91 -2.52
C ALA A 250 7.54 6.40 -2.35
N ILE A 251 8.60 5.80 -2.89
CA ILE A 251 8.91 4.37 -2.70
C ILE A 251 9.24 4.11 -1.24
N GLY A 252 10.07 4.95 -0.62
CA GLY A 252 10.39 4.89 0.81
C GLY A 252 9.15 5.03 1.69
N GLU A 253 8.21 5.92 1.35
CA GLU A 253 6.94 6.06 2.06
C GLU A 253 6.04 4.83 1.93
N ILE A 254 5.93 4.25 0.74
CA ILE A 254 5.14 3.02 0.51
C ILE A 254 5.75 1.84 1.29
N ARG A 255 7.07 1.69 1.24
CA ARG A 255 7.80 0.71 2.05
C ARG A 255 7.62 0.97 3.55
N GLY A 256 7.72 2.22 3.99
CA GLY A 256 7.50 2.62 5.39
C GLY A 256 6.08 2.34 5.88
N ILE A 257 5.05 2.47 5.04
CA ILE A 257 3.68 2.10 5.35
C ILE A 257 3.56 0.57 5.47
N SER A 258 4.16 -0.16 4.54
CA SER A 258 4.18 -1.62 4.57
C SER A 258 4.86 -2.13 5.84
N ARG A 259 6.01 -1.57 6.23
CA ARG A 259 6.70 -1.88 7.51
C ARG A 259 5.81 -1.58 8.71
N ARG A 260 5.19 -0.40 8.81
CA ARG A 260 4.30 -0.05 9.93
C ARG A 260 3.11 -0.99 10.05
N ILE A 261 2.52 -1.39 8.93
CA ILE A 261 1.41 -2.35 8.91
C ILE A 261 1.89 -3.72 9.39
N ARG A 262 3.05 -4.19 8.92
CA ARG A 262 3.67 -5.43 9.36
C ARG A 262 4.00 -5.39 10.85
N ASP A 263 4.67 -4.35 11.32
CA ASP A 263 5.09 -4.20 12.71
C ASP A 263 3.90 -4.10 13.67
N HIS A 264 2.81 -3.48 13.26
CA HIS A 264 1.61 -3.36 14.09
C HIS A 264 0.82 -4.66 14.18
N HIS A 265 0.77 -5.46 13.10
CA HIS A 265 -0.08 -6.65 13.03
C HIS A 265 0.68 -7.98 13.13
N ALA A 266 1.98 -8.01 12.81
CA ALA A 266 2.78 -9.24 12.79
C ALA A 266 3.75 -9.38 13.98
N ARG A 267 3.87 -8.37 14.86
CA ARG A 267 4.75 -8.46 16.04
C ARG A 267 4.36 -9.64 16.92
N GLY A 268 5.21 -10.67 16.94
CA GLY A 268 5.05 -11.84 17.81
C GLY A 268 4.07 -12.90 17.32
N GLN A 269 3.44 -12.77 16.15
CA GLN A 269 2.58 -13.81 15.62
C GLN A 269 3.38 -14.83 14.80
N ALA A 270 3.75 -15.95 15.43
CA ALA A 270 4.27 -17.10 14.72
C ALA A 270 3.21 -17.71 13.80
N PHE A 271 3.64 -18.29 12.66
CA PHE A 271 2.74 -19.04 11.79
C PHE A 271 2.18 -20.27 12.52
N GLY A 272 0.85 -20.39 12.55
CA GLY A 272 0.14 -21.47 13.23
C GLY A 272 -1.36 -21.16 13.36
N PRO A 273 -2.07 -21.86 14.26
CA PRO A 273 -3.47 -21.55 14.57
C PRO A 273 -3.64 -20.07 14.98
N GLY A 274 -4.66 -19.41 14.45
CA GLY A 274 -4.91 -17.98 14.68
C GLY A 274 -4.12 -17.03 13.74
N PHE A 275 -3.28 -17.55 12.86
CA PHE A 275 -2.49 -16.73 11.92
C PHE A 275 -3.39 -15.89 11.01
N ASP A 276 -3.06 -14.60 10.87
CA ASP A 276 -3.73 -13.69 9.92
C ASP A 276 -3.16 -13.91 8.50
N LEU A 277 -3.91 -14.64 7.67
CA LEU A 277 -3.54 -14.93 6.28
C LEU A 277 -3.30 -13.67 5.43
N LYS A 278 -3.93 -12.54 5.79
CA LYS A 278 -3.80 -11.29 5.02
C LYS A 278 -2.66 -10.42 5.50
N ARG A 279 -2.53 -10.24 6.82
CA ARG A 279 -1.64 -9.24 7.44
C ARG A 279 -0.42 -9.87 8.10
N GLY A 280 -0.45 -11.18 8.38
CA GLY A 280 0.66 -11.92 8.94
C GLY A 280 1.88 -11.89 8.00
N ARG A 281 3.07 -12.05 8.57
CA ARG A 281 4.31 -12.11 7.78
C ARG A 281 4.26 -13.29 6.81
N GLY A 282 4.53 -13.04 5.54
CA GLY A 282 4.41 -14.02 4.46
C GLY A 282 2.96 -14.21 3.97
N GLY A 283 2.02 -13.31 4.33
CA GLY A 283 0.61 -13.41 3.95
C GLY A 283 0.26 -12.72 2.62
N ILE A 284 -1.04 -12.70 2.32
CA ILE A 284 -1.62 -12.18 1.06
C ILE A 284 -1.14 -10.75 0.77
N ARG A 285 -1.12 -9.87 1.78
CA ARG A 285 -0.76 -8.46 1.60
C ARG A 285 0.70 -8.28 1.16
N GLU A 286 1.61 -9.13 1.61
CA GLU A 286 3.00 -9.05 1.18
C GLU A 286 3.15 -9.43 -0.29
N VAL A 287 2.41 -10.42 -0.79
CA VAL A 287 2.37 -10.73 -2.24
C VAL A 287 1.79 -9.56 -3.03
N GLU A 288 0.68 -8.98 -2.56
CA GLU A 288 0.04 -7.82 -3.21
C GLU A 288 1.00 -6.62 -3.27
N PHE A 289 1.67 -6.29 -2.16
CA PHE A 289 2.60 -5.18 -2.11
C PHE A 289 3.88 -5.43 -2.90
N PHE A 290 4.38 -6.67 -2.93
CA PHE A 290 5.50 -7.04 -3.79
C PHE A 290 5.22 -6.65 -5.25
N ALA A 291 4.09 -7.07 -5.79
CA ALA A 291 3.68 -6.71 -7.15
C ALA A 291 3.49 -5.20 -7.32
N GLN A 292 2.77 -4.52 -6.40
CA GLN A 292 2.45 -3.10 -6.50
C GLN A 292 3.68 -2.20 -6.39
N ILE A 293 4.66 -2.53 -5.56
CA ILE A 293 5.93 -1.79 -5.47
C ILE A 293 6.65 -1.81 -6.81
N HIS A 294 6.82 -2.99 -7.42
CA HIS A 294 7.42 -3.12 -8.74
C HIS A 294 6.62 -2.37 -9.82
N GLN A 295 5.29 -2.45 -9.79
CA GLN A 295 4.44 -1.71 -10.72
C GLN A 295 4.61 -0.18 -10.59
N LEU A 296 4.70 0.35 -9.37
CA LEU A 296 4.91 1.79 -9.14
C LEU A 296 6.31 2.23 -9.60
N ILE A 297 7.32 1.38 -9.43
CA ILE A 297 8.69 1.66 -9.87
C ILE A 297 8.79 1.68 -11.40
N HIS A 298 8.21 0.70 -12.07
CA HIS A 298 8.46 0.46 -13.50
C HIS A 298 7.28 0.87 -14.41
N GLY A 299 6.04 0.83 -13.91
CA GLY A 299 4.82 1.06 -14.69
C GLY A 299 4.66 2.49 -15.21
N GLY A 300 5.39 3.47 -14.65
CA GLY A 300 5.44 4.84 -15.20
C GLY A 300 6.09 4.88 -16.59
N ARG A 301 7.04 3.99 -16.87
CA ARG A 301 7.78 3.87 -18.13
C ARG A 301 7.23 2.76 -19.03
N ASP A 302 6.73 1.68 -18.42
CA ASP A 302 6.19 0.52 -19.12
C ASP A 302 4.68 0.34 -18.84
N PRO A 303 3.81 0.77 -19.76
CA PRO A 303 2.37 0.61 -19.63
C PRO A 303 1.88 -0.84 -19.55
N ALA A 304 2.64 -1.83 -20.05
CA ALA A 304 2.28 -3.25 -20.00
C ALA A 304 2.21 -3.78 -18.56
N LEU A 305 2.89 -3.11 -17.61
CA LEU A 305 2.88 -3.46 -16.21
C LEU A 305 1.65 -2.92 -15.43
N ARG A 306 0.80 -2.10 -16.06
CA ARG A 306 -0.35 -1.46 -15.42
C ARG A 306 -1.57 -2.37 -15.37
N VAL A 307 -1.39 -3.61 -14.96
CA VAL A 307 -2.45 -4.60 -14.83
C VAL A 307 -2.96 -4.65 -13.39
N PRO A 308 -4.29 -4.64 -13.14
CA PRO A 308 -4.82 -4.47 -11.79
C PRO A 308 -4.78 -5.75 -10.93
N ALA A 309 -4.89 -6.94 -11.54
CA ALA A 309 -4.92 -8.21 -10.83
C ALA A 309 -3.52 -8.66 -10.40
N THR A 310 -3.38 -9.11 -9.14
CA THR A 310 -2.08 -9.44 -8.54
C THR A 310 -1.31 -10.52 -9.30
N ARG A 311 -1.99 -11.60 -9.73
CA ARG A 311 -1.35 -12.70 -10.47
C ARG A 311 -0.88 -12.26 -11.84
N ASP A 312 -1.68 -11.46 -12.54
CA ASP A 312 -1.35 -10.93 -13.86
C ASP A 312 -0.20 -9.93 -13.76
N ALA A 313 -0.17 -9.12 -12.69
CA ALA A 313 0.92 -8.20 -12.41
C ALA A 313 2.26 -8.94 -12.21
N LEU A 314 2.27 -10.02 -11.43
CA LEU A 314 3.46 -10.86 -11.25
C LEU A 314 3.91 -11.50 -12.56
N GLY A 315 2.97 -11.97 -13.39
CA GLY A 315 3.26 -12.50 -14.72
C GLY A 315 3.85 -11.45 -15.67
N ALA A 316 3.28 -10.25 -15.69
CA ALA A 316 3.77 -9.14 -16.49
C ALA A 316 5.17 -8.68 -16.06
N LEU A 317 5.44 -8.62 -14.75
CA LEU A 317 6.75 -8.29 -14.20
C LEU A 317 7.82 -9.32 -14.56
N ALA A 318 7.48 -10.62 -14.50
CA ALA A 318 8.37 -11.68 -14.93
C ALA A 318 8.64 -11.62 -16.44
N ALA A 319 7.62 -11.42 -17.26
CA ALA A 319 7.76 -11.28 -18.72
C ALA A 319 8.62 -10.08 -19.12
N ALA A 320 8.58 -9.00 -18.35
CA ALA A 320 9.42 -7.82 -18.54
C ALA A 320 10.84 -7.95 -17.93
N GLY A 321 11.15 -9.05 -17.24
CA GLY A 321 12.46 -9.31 -16.63
C GLY A 321 12.74 -8.52 -15.36
N TRP A 322 11.73 -7.94 -14.72
CA TRP A 322 11.87 -7.19 -13.45
C TRP A 322 11.82 -8.08 -12.21
N VAL A 323 11.24 -9.26 -12.33
CA VAL A 323 11.16 -10.28 -11.29
C VAL A 323 11.60 -11.61 -11.91
N ASP A 324 12.31 -12.43 -11.15
CA ASP A 324 12.66 -13.78 -11.60
C ASP A 324 11.42 -14.62 -11.86
N ALA A 325 11.41 -15.37 -12.96
CA ALA A 325 10.24 -16.13 -13.38
C ALA A 325 9.84 -17.23 -12.38
N ALA A 326 10.82 -17.87 -11.72
CA ALA A 326 10.56 -18.89 -10.70
C ALA A 326 10.01 -18.28 -9.43
N GLU A 327 10.51 -17.11 -9.03
CA GLU A 327 10.00 -16.33 -7.90
C GLU A 327 8.56 -15.86 -8.15
N ALA A 328 8.29 -15.23 -9.30
CA ALA A 328 6.95 -14.81 -9.68
C ALA A 328 5.95 -15.98 -9.65
N ALA A 329 6.34 -17.13 -10.22
CA ALA A 329 5.52 -18.34 -10.19
C ALA A 329 5.30 -18.88 -8.77
N ALA A 330 6.29 -18.80 -7.88
CA ALA A 330 6.14 -19.18 -6.48
C ALA A 330 5.15 -18.27 -5.74
N LEU A 331 5.24 -16.95 -5.94
CA LEU A 331 4.32 -15.97 -5.36
C LEU A 331 2.89 -16.13 -5.90
N VAL A 332 2.72 -16.43 -7.19
CA VAL A 332 1.40 -16.72 -7.78
C VAL A 332 0.77 -17.97 -7.15
N ARG A 333 1.55 -19.04 -6.95
CA ARG A 333 1.05 -20.25 -6.25
C ARG A 333 0.68 -19.96 -4.79
N ALA A 334 1.53 -19.23 -4.07
CA ALA A 334 1.26 -18.83 -2.69
C ALA A 334 0.00 -17.97 -2.59
N TYR A 335 -0.12 -16.94 -3.42
CA TYR A 335 -1.31 -16.08 -3.47
C TYR A 335 -2.58 -16.87 -3.76
N THR A 336 -2.55 -17.76 -4.76
CA THR A 336 -3.69 -18.61 -5.12
C THR A 336 -4.14 -19.47 -3.94
N LEU A 337 -3.19 -20.14 -3.27
CA LEU A 337 -3.48 -20.97 -2.11
C LEU A 337 -4.05 -20.15 -0.93
N PHE A 338 -3.39 -19.04 -0.57
CA PHE A 338 -3.85 -18.19 0.53
C PHE A 338 -5.26 -17.66 0.30
N ARG A 339 -5.57 -17.22 -0.92
CA ARG A 339 -6.89 -16.74 -1.30
C ARG A 339 -7.93 -17.86 -1.25
N THR A 340 -7.57 -19.06 -1.70
CA THR A 340 -8.45 -20.23 -1.60
C THR A 340 -8.76 -20.57 -0.14
N ILE A 341 -7.76 -20.57 0.75
CA ILE A 341 -8.00 -20.85 2.18
C ILE A 341 -8.75 -19.68 2.86
N GLU A 342 -8.47 -18.41 2.48
CA GLU A 342 -9.26 -17.26 2.94
C GLU A 342 -10.75 -17.45 2.59
N HIS A 343 -11.07 -17.97 1.41
CA HIS A 343 -12.44 -18.32 1.01
C HIS A 343 -13.03 -19.41 1.92
N ARG A 344 -12.28 -20.49 2.23
CA ARG A 344 -12.75 -21.55 3.15
C ARG A 344 -13.11 -21.00 4.53
N VAL A 345 -12.27 -20.11 5.07
CA VAL A 345 -12.53 -19.45 6.36
C VAL A 345 -13.80 -18.60 6.31
N GLN A 346 -13.99 -17.83 5.22
CA GLN A 346 -15.16 -16.96 5.06
C GLN A 346 -16.46 -17.72 4.79
N MET A 347 -16.38 -18.86 4.10
CA MET A 347 -17.54 -19.73 3.82
C MET A 347 -18.19 -20.31 5.08
N ILE A 348 -17.50 -20.39 6.21
CA ILE A 348 -18.04 -21.02 7.43
C ILE A 348 -19.28 -20.27 7.91
N ASP A 349 -19.18 -18.93 8.10
CA ASP A 349 -20.20 -18.10 8.72
C ASP A 349 -20.55 -16.82 7.95
N ASP A 350 -20.10 -16.64 6.70
CA ASP A 350 -20.21 -15.39 5.92
C ASP A 350 -19.64 -14.18 6.68
N ARG A 351 -18.48 -14.36 7.32
CA ARG A 351 -17.80 -13.29 8.07
C ARG A 351 -16.58 -12.78 7.32
N GLN A 352 -16.37 -11.46 7.34
CA GLN A 352 -15.14 -10.85 6.88
C GLN A 352 -14.01 -11.12 7.89
N THR A 353 -13.34 -12.24 7.72
CA THR A 353 -12.20 -12.63 8.53
C THR A 353 -11.06 -13.13 7.66
N HIS A 354 -9.85 -12.93 8.15
CA HIS A 354 -8.61 -13.36 7.52
C HIS A 354 -7.78 -14.25 8.45
N HIS A 355 -8.28 -14.49 9.68
CA HIS A 355 -7.59 -15.30 10.67
C HIS A 355 -7.94 -16.77 10.49
N LEU A 356 -6.93 -17.63 10.44
CA LEU A 356 -7.14 -19.06 10.64
C LEU A 356 -7.77 -19.25 12.02
N PRO A 357 -8.87 -19.99 12.13
CA PRO A 357 -9.44 -20.29 13.43
C PRO A 357 -8.50 -21.18 14.27
N THR A 358 -8.88 -21.45 15.51
CA THR A 358 -8.14 -22.33 16.42
C THR A 358 -8.97 -23.56 16.78
N GLY A 359 -8.31 -24.64 17.23
CA GLY A 359 -8.98 -25.87 17.69
C GLY A 359 -9.83 -26.52 16.60
N ALA A 360 -10.97 -27.09 16.98
CA ALA A 360 -11.87 -27.84 16.08
C ALA A 360 -12.38 -27.01 14.87
N ALA A 361 -12.43 -25.68 14.98
CA ALA A 361 -12.81 -24.83 13.85
C ALA A 361 -11.73 -24.82 12.75
N LEU A 362 -10.45 -24.98 13.09
CA LEU A 362 -9.37 -25.12 12.12
C LEU A 362 -9.44 -26.46 11.38
N ASP A 363 -9.78 -27.54 12.09
CA ASP A 363 -10.06 -28.84 11.46
C ASP A 363 -11.25 -28.71 10.48
N GLY A 364 -12.27 -27.94 10.82
CA GLY A 364 -13.40 -27.64 9.93
C GLY A 364 -12.97 -26.98 8.63
N VAL A 365 -12.04 -25.99 8.68
CA VAL A 365 -11.46 -25.36 7.48
C VAL A 365 -10.68 -26.39 6.65
N ALA A 366 -9.85 -27.22 7.29
CA ALA A 366 -9.10 -28.27 6.61
C ALA A 366 -10.02 -29.27 5.90
N LYS A 367 -11.05 -29.78 6.60
CA LYS A 367 -12.06 -30.67 6.05
C LYS A 367 -12.84 -30.03 4.90
N LEU A 368 -13.21 -28.76 5.02
CA LEU A 368 -13.88 -28.02 3.96
C LEU A 368 -12.99 -27.91 2.70
N HIS A 369 -11.68 -27.78 2.90
CA HIS A 369 -10.70 -27.79 1.80
C HIS A 369 -10.41 -29.20 1.23
N GLY A 370 -10.87 -30.26 1.90
CA GLY A 370 -10.65 -31.64 1.51
C GLY A 370 -9.38 -32.26 2.11
N LEU A 371 -8.84 -31.67 3.17
CA LEU A 371 -7.69 -32.18 3.92
C LEU A 371 -8.13 -33.00 5.14
N GLU A 372 -7.21 -33.81 5.66
CA GLU A 372 -7.49 -34.72 6.76
C GLU A 372 -7.71 -33.98 8.10
N ASP A 373 -6.87 -32.99 8.41
CA ASP A 373 -6.91 -32.25 9.67
C ASP A 373 -6.20 -30.87 9.58
N ALA A 374 -6.22 -30.15 10.70
CA ALA A 374 -5.56 -28.85 10.84
C ALA A 374 -4.05 -28.89 10.59
N ASN A 375 -3.36 -30.00 10.95
CA ASN A 375 -1.92 -30.10 10.75
C ASN A 375 -1.59 -30.20 9.26
N ALA A 376 -2.34 -30.99 8.51
CA ALA A 376 -2.22 -31.08 7.05
C ALA A 376 -2.42 -29.71 6.37
N LEU A 377 -3.36 -28.89 6.86
CA LEU A 377 -3.58 -27.54 6.38
C LEU A 377 -2.40 -26.60 6.70
N LEU A 378 -1.88 -26.64 7.92
CA LEU A 378 -0.75 -25.82 8.32
C LEU A 378 0.54 -26.21 7.59
N ASP A 379 0.78 -27.50 7.38
CA ASP A 379 1.94 -28.00 6.63
C ASP A 379 1.86 -27.63 5.14
N LEU A 380 0.66 -27.61 4.55
CA LEU A 380 0.44 -27.12 3.20
C LEU A 380 0.76 -25.62 3.06
N LEU A 381 0.37 -24.81 4.05
CA LEU A 381 0.55 -23.35 4.00
C LEU A 381 1.98 -22.91 4.32
N ARG A 382 2.66 -23.57 5.25
CA ARG A 382 3.96 -23.18 5.81
C ARG A 382 5.04 -22.85 4.78
N PRO A 383 5.33 -23.69 3.76
CA PRO A 383 6.38 -23.38 2.78
C PRO A 383 6.07 -22.13 1.97
N HIS A 384 4.79 -21.88 1.68
CA HIS A 384 4.34 -20.71 0.94
C HIS A 384 4.48 -19.42 1.77
N VAL A 385 4.13 -19.47 3.06
CA VAL A 385 4.30 -18.34 3.99
C VAL A 385 5.78 -17.97 4.12
N LEU A 386 6.66 -18.95 4.30
CA LEU A 386 8.09 -18.72 4.42
C LEU A 386 8.70 -18.16 3.12
N ALA A 387 8.33 -18.71 1.97
CA ALA A 387 8.81 -18.24 0.68
C ALA A 387 8.34 -16.79 0.39
N THR A 388 7.07 -16.48 0.66
CA THR A 388 6.54 -15.12 0.49
C THR A 388 7.25 -14.12 1.39
N ALA A 389 7.48 -14.48 2.66
CA ALA A 389 8.21 -13.62 3.60
C ALA A 389 9.64 -13.34 3.10
N ALA A 390 10.35 -14.37 2.60
CA ALA A 390 11.70 -14.21 2.07
C ALA A 390 11.75 -13.30 0.84
N SER A 391 10.83 -13.48 -0.15
CA SER A 391 10.74 -12.61 -1.32
C SER A 391 10.41 -11.17 -0.95
N TYR A 392 9.51 -10.98 0.02
CA TYR A 392 9.15 -9.63 0.47
C TYR A 392 10.28 -8.94 1.22
N ASP A 393 11.00 -9.65 2.08
CA ASP A 393 12.17 -9.13 2.80
C ASP A 393 13.31 -8.77 1.81
N ALA A 394 13.46 -9.50 0.71
CA ALA A 394 14.45 -9.20 -0.34
C ALA A 394 14.18 -7.87 -1.09
N LEU A 395 12.96 -7.33 -1.04
CA LEU A 395 12.66 -5.99 -1.57
C LEU A 395 13.36 -4.87 -0.79
N ASP A 396 13.79 -5.16 0.41
CA ASP A 396 14.44 -4.21 1.30
C ASP A 396 15.72 -4.84 1.89
N PRO A 397 16.76 -5.02 1.05
CA PRO A 397 18.02 -5.62 1.47
C PRO A 397 18.73 -4.86 2.60
N GLU A 398 18.21 -3.67 2.96
CA GLU A 398 18.75 -2.82 4.03
C GLU A 398 18.18 -3.14 5.42
N ASP A 399 17.24 -4.10 5.56
CA ASP A 399 16.75 -4.51 6.90
C ASP A 399 17.82 -5.20 7.78
N GLY A 400 18.99 -5.56 7.21
CA GLY A 400 20.16 -5.95 7.99
C GLY A 400 20.84 -4.79 8.72
N ASP A 401 20.68 -3.56 8.22
CA ASP A 401 21.36 -2.37 8.73
C ASP A 401 20.42 -1.35 9.41
N ALA A 402 19.09 -1.50 9.33
CA ALA A 402 18.16 -0.57 9.95
C ALA A 402 18.30 -0.57 11.48
N LEU A 403 18.40 0.64 12.05
CA LEU A 403 18.52 0.78 13.50
C LEU A 403 17.18 0.55 14.19
N SER A 404 17.18 -0.33 15.20
CA SER A 404 15.99 -0.68 15.98
C SER A 404 15.33 0.53 16.63
N PHE A 405 13.99 0.50 16.75
CA PHE A 405 13.24 1.45 17.58
C PHE A 405 13.15 0.98 19.05
N ASP A 406 13.45 -0.29 19.31
CA ASP A 406 13.58 -0.80 20.67
C ASP A 406 14.93 -0.38 21.24
N ARG A 407 14.93 0.19 22.46
CA ARG A 407 16.11 0.79 23.09
C ARG A 407 17.23 -0.23 23.31
N ASP A 408 16.90 -1.42 23.80
CA ASP A 408 17.89 -2.42 24.15
C ASP A 408 18.55 -3.01 22.88
N HIS A 409 17.76 -3.23 21.84
CA HIS A 409 18.27 -3.66 20.53
C HIS A 409 19.09 -2.55 19.85
N LEU A 410 18.65 -1.28 19.90
CA LEU A 410 19.41 -0.15 19.37
C LEU A 410 20.76 -0.02 20.05
N LEU A 411 20.79 -0.11 21.36
CA LEU A 411 22.02 -0.08 22.16
C LEU A 411 22.98 -1.20 21.74
N ALA A 412 22.48 -2.43 21.56
CA ALA A 412 23.29 -3.56 21.10
C ALA A 412 23.85 -3.32 19.68
N GLN A 413 23.04 -2.78 18.75
CA GLN A 413 23.48 -2.44 17.40
C GLN A 413 24.57 -1.35 17.41
N LEU A 414 24.40 -0.30 18.23
CA LEU A 414 25.37 0.78 18.35
C LEU A 414 26.68 0.31 18.98
N SER A 415 26.62 -0.56 20.00
CA SER A 415 27.80 -1.18 20.59
C SER A 415 28.57 -2.01 19.55
N GLN A 416 27.86 -2.79 18.71
CA GLN A 416 28.47 -3.55 17.61
C GLN A 416 29.05 -2.64 16.52
N ALA A 417 28.44 -1.48 16.29
CA ALA A 417 28.94 -0.50 15.33
C ALA A 417 30.18 0.28 15.80
N GLY A 418 30.61 0.13 17.07
CA GLY A 418 31.85 0.73 17.61
C GLY A 418 31.64 1.85 18.61
N PHE A 419 30.40 2.11 19.08
CA PHE A 419 30.09 3.19 20.04
C PHE A 419 30.35 2.82 21.52
N GLY A 420 31.06 1.76 21.82
CA GLY A 420 31.35 1.32 23.20
C GLY A 420 30.07 0.84 23.90
N ASP A 421 29.67 1.49 25.00
CA ASP A 421 28.42 1.18 25.70
C ASP A 421 27.16 1.62 24.94
N GLY A 422 27.30 2.50 23.95
CA GLY A 422 26.23 2.96 23.07
C GLY A 422 25.21 3.94 23.69
N ASP A 423 25.24 4.20 24.99
CA ASP A 423 24.21 4.99 25.69
C ASP A 423 24.05 6.41 25.17
N VAL A 424 25.16 7.13 24.97
CA VAL A 424 25.12 8.51 24.43
C VAL A 424 24.55 8.52 23.02
N ALA A 425 24.96 7.59 22.16
CA ALA A 425 24.49 7.48 20.81
C ALA A 425 22.99 7.12 20.76
N THR A 426 22.55 6.17 21.60
CA THR A 426 21.14 5.80 21.75
C THR A 426 20.29 7.01 22.13
N GLN A 427 20.70 7.76 23.15
CA GLN A 427 19.98 8.94 23.60
C GLN A 427 19.86 10.01 22.49
N ARG A 428 20.91 10.25 21.69
CA ARG A 428 20.87 11.21 20.59
C ARG A 428 19.93 10.77 19.48
N ILE A 429 19.98 9.52 19.08
CA ILE A 429 19.10 8.97 18.05
C ILE A 429 17.63 9.02 18.50
N GLU A 430 17.32 8.70 19.76
CA GLU A 430 15.97 8.84 20.31
C GLU A 430 15.48 10.31 20.29
N GLN A 431 16.36 11.26 20.64
CA GLN A 431 16.04 12.69 20.55
C GLN A 431 15.76 13.14 19.11
N TRP A 432 16.51 12.68 18.12
CA TRP A 432 16.25 12.99 16.71
C TRP A 432 14.91 12.41 16.25
N ARG A 433 14.61 11.17 16.64
CA ARG A 433 13.35 10.48 16.34
C ARG A 433 12.13 11.15 16.98
N SER A 434 12.29 11.71 18.18
CA SER A 434 11.21 12.42 18.89
C SER A 434 10.79 13.72 18.20
N GLY A 435 11.61 14.27 17.27
CA GLY A 435 11.32 15.53 16.59
C GLY A 435 11.53 16.77 17.45
N THR A 436 12.35 16.68 18.51
CA THR A 436 12.69 17.79 19.41
C THR A 436 13.37 18.95 18.67
N TYR A 437 14.20 18.65 17.67
CA TYR A 437 14.88 19.65 16.87
C TYR A 437 13.98 20.29 15.81
N PRO A 438 14.04 21.62 15.58
CA PRO A 438 13.26 22.29 14.55
C PRO A 438 13.36 21.62 13.17
N ALA A 439 14.58 21.21 12.80
CA ALA A 439 14.88 20.54 11.54
C ALA A 439 14.20 19.16 11.37
N LEU A 440 13.82 18.50 12.45
CA LEU A 440 13.28 17.14 12.49
C LEU A 440 11.78 17.07 12.88
N ARG A 441 11.11 18.23 13.00
CA ARG A 441 9.69 18.26 13.38
C ARG A 441 8.76 17.60 12.37
N SER A 442 9.07 17.72 11.08
CA SER A 442 8.22 17.13 10.04
C SER A 442 8.40 15.61 9.92
N PRO A 443 7.33 14.84 9.68
CA PRO A 443 7.44 13.41 9.40
C PRO A 443 8.40 13.10 8.23
N ALA A 444 8.39 13.93 7.19
CA ALA A 444 9.27 13.80 6.04
C ALA A 444 10.76 13.93 6.40
N ALA A 445 11.12 14.84 7.32
CA ALA A 445 12.50 14.98 7.78
C ALA A 445 12.96 13.77 8.60
N ARG A 446 12.09 13.23 9.46
CA ARG A 446 12.40 12.01 10.22
C ARG A 446 12.53 10.79 9.34
N SER A 447 11.67 10.64 8.33
CA SER A 447 11.78 9.54 7.37
C SER A 447 13.08 9.61 6.57
N ALA A 448 13.49 10.80 6.12
CA ALA A 448 14.73 11.00 5.41
C ALA A 448 15.98 10.77 6.31
N LEU A 449 15.89 11.11 7.61
CA LEU A 449 16.92 10.76 8.59
C LEU A 449 17.08 9.24 8.72
N GLU A 450 15.98 8.50 8.92
CA GLU A 450 16.02 7.04 9.08
C GLU A 450 16.67 6.34 7.88
N ALA A 451 16.46 6.85 6.67
CA ALA A 451 17.05 6.29 5.45
C ALA A 451 18.59 6.38 5.42
N VAL A 452 19.18 7.43 6.00
CA VAL A 452 20.64 7.65 5.99
C VAL A 452 21.33 7.25 7.30
N LEU A 453 20.56 7.09 8.37
CA LEU A 453 21.07 6.90 9.71
C LEU A 453 21.94 5.63 9.86
N PRO A 454 21.60 4.47 9.28
CA PRO A 454 22.46 3.28 9.35
C PRO A 454 23.84 3.51 8.74
N GLY A 455 23.88 4.09 7.56
CA GLY A 455 25.14 4.43 6.88
C GLY A 455 25.98 5.45 7.64
N LEU A 456 25.36 6.46 8.25
CA LEU A 456 26.03 7.43 9.11
C LEU A 456 26.59 6.77 10.38
N VAL A 457 25.79 5.93 11.05
CA VAL A 457 26.22 5.18 12.25
C VAL A 457 27.39 4.26 11.92
N ALA A 458 27.33 3.52 10.80
CA ALA A 458 28.44 2.65 10.37
C ALA A 458 29.73 3.46 10.05
N ALA A 459 29.60 4.67 9.50
CA ALA A 459 30.73 5.54 9.24
C ALA A 459 31.30 6.16 10.53
N LEU A 460 30.44 6.70 11.40
CA LEU A 460 30.82 7.33 12.66
C LEU A 460 31.37 6.32 13.68
N GLY A 461 30.88 5.08 13.69
CA GLY A 461 31.35 4.01 14.58
C GLY A 461 32.80 3.58 14.30
N LYS A 462 33.31 3.86 13.09
CA LYS A 462 34.71 3.64 12.70
C LYS A 462 35.63 4.82 13.04
N ALA A 463 35.10 5.89 13.60
CA ALA A 463 35.89 7.06 14.01
C ALA A 463 36.86 6.73 15.13
N PRO A 464 37.98 7.46 15.27
CA PRO A 464 38.85 7.37 16.46
C PRO A 464 38.10 7.71 17.76
N ASP A 465 37.09 8.58 17.69
CA ASP A 465 36.18 8.94 18.77
C ASP A 465 34.73 8.92 18.28
N PRO A 466 34.05 7.75 18.28
CA PRO A 466 32.67 7.62 17.81
C PRO A 466 31.67 8.45 18.61
N GLN A 467 31.87 8.56 19.91
CA GLN A 467 31.01 9.34 20.81
C GLN A 467 31.11 10.84 20.49
N GLY A 468 32.32 11.36 20.29
CA GLY A 468 32.51 12.75 19.85
C GLY A 468 31.94 13.01 18.45
N ALA A 469 32.05 12.04 17.54
CA ALA A 469 31.52 12.16 16.18
C ALA A 469 30.00 12.29 16.16
N ILE A 470 29.26 11.50 16.93
CA ILE A 470 27.79 11.59 17.00
C ILE A 470 27.35 12.88 17.71
N VAL A 471 28.08 13.36 18.70
CA VAL A 471 27.82 14.65 19.35
C VAL A 471 28.05 15.82 18.38
N ARG A 472 29.04 15.74 17.48
CA ARG A 472 29.26 16.74 16.43
C ARG A 472 28.11 16.76 15.41
N LEU A 473 27.62 15.58 15.00
CA LEU A 473 26.42 15.48 14.17
C LEU A 473 25.20 16.08 14.87
N ASP A 474 24.99 15.80 16.14
CA ASP A 474 23.90 16.33 16.95
C ASP A 474 23.92 17.88 16.99
N ARG A 475 25.09 18.49 17.24
CA ARG A 475 25.25 19.94 17.23
C ARG A 475 24.94 20.56 15.86
N MET A 476 25.27 19.87 14.79
CA MET A 476 24.96 20.32 13.42
C MET A 476 23.45 20.27 13.18
N LEU A 477 22.78 19.18 13.52
CA LEU A 477 21.33 19.02 13.34
C LEU A 477 20.54 20.03 14.19
N ALA A 478 21.00 20.36 15.39
CA ALA A 478 20.37 21.36 16.24
C ALA A 478 20.33 22.77 15.65
N ARG A 479 21.24 23.09 14.70
CA ARG A 479 21.36 24.41 14.06
C ARG A 479 20.71 24.51 12.69
N LEU A 480 20.34 23.38 12.08
CA LEU A 480 19.63 23.38 10.81
C LEU A 480 18.18 23.87 11.00
N SER A 481 17.72 24.73 10.12
CA SER A 481 16.32 25.17 10.07
C SER A 481 15.39 24.15 9.43
N SER A 482 15.91 23.36 8.46
CA SER A 482 15.20 22.26 7.78
C SER A 482 16.22 21.20 7.37
N ALA A 483 15.93 19.94 7.64
CA ALA A 483 16.82 18.83 7.32
C ALA A 483 16.32 17.91 6.19
N VAL A 484 15.11 18.12 5.67
CA VAL A 484 14.53 17.23 4.64
C VAL A 484 15.43 17.12 3.42
N ASN A 485 15.81 18.27 2.82
CA ASN A 485 16.64 18.29 1.62
C ASN A 485 18.07 17.82 1.91
N PHE A 486 18.60 18.13 3.09
CA PHE A 486 19.89 17.66 3.55
C PHE A 486 19.97 16.12 3.58
N PHE A 487 19.05 15.45 4.27
CA PHE A 487 19.06 14.00 4.35
C PHE A 487 18.72 13.33 3.02
N ARG A 488 17.77 13.85 2.24
CA ARG A 488 17.47 13.34 0.89
C ARG A 488 18.68 13.41 -0.04
N LEU A 489 19.49 14.42 0.11
CA LEU A 489 20.72 14.57 -0.67
C LEU A 489 21.77 13.54 -0.26
N LEU A 490 21.93 13.30 1.05
CA LEU A 490 22.82 12.24 1.58
C LEU A 490 22.36 10.84 1.14
N GLU A 491 21.05 10.59 1.12
CA GLU A 491 20.44 9.35 0.62
C GLU A 491 20.74 9.18 -0.89
N ALA A 492 20.54 10.24 -1.67
CA ALA A 492 20.78 10.21 -3.12
C ALA A 492 22.26 10.12 -3.51
N ARG A 493 23.17 10.55 -2.62
CA ARG A 493 24.63 10.60 -2.86
C ARG A 493 25.40 9.92 -1.72
N PRO A 494 25.51 8.58 -1.70
CA PRO A 494 26.23 7.85 -0.64
C PRO A 494 27.70 8.28 -0.47
N ALA A 495 28.34 8.77 -1.55
CA ALA A 495 29.70 9.31 -1.47
C ALA A 495 29.76 10.57 -0.59
N LEU A 496 28.75 11.44 -0.67
CA LEU A 496 28.64 12.63 0.16
C LEU A 496 28.37 12.26 1.63
N ALA A 497 27.53 11.28 1.89
CA ALA A 497 27.29 10.74 3.24
C ALA A 497 28.58 10.19 3.87
N ARG A 498 29.38 9.45 3.09
CA ARG A 498 30.71 8.95 3.53
C ARG A 498 31.67 10.10 3.82
N LEU A 499 31.73 11.11 2.94
CA LEU A 499 32.60 12.29 3.13
C LEU A 499 32.21 13.06 4.40
N LEU A 500 30.91 13.29 4.62
CA LEU A 500 30.40 13.88 5.85
C LEU A 500 30.80 13.04 7.07
N GLY A 501 30.65 11.74 7.00
CA GLY A 501 31.08 10.81 8.04
C GLY A 501 32.58 10.94 8.35
N LEU A 502 33.43 11.05 7.33
CA LEU A 502 34.88 11.27 7.50
C LEU A 502 35.18 12.62 8.17
N ILE A 503 34.53 13.71 7.75
CA ILE A 503 34.71 15.05 8.36
C ILE A 503 34.31 15.02 9.83
N LEU A 504 33.14 14.46 10.16
CA LEU A 504 32.63 14.37 11.54
C LEU A 504 33.52 13.47 12.42
N SER A 505 34.17 12.45 11.82
CA SER A 505 34.99 11.47 12.52
C SER A 505 36.41 11.94 12.78
N HIS A 506 37.05 12.61 11.81
CA HIS A 506 38.49 12.88 11.82
C HIS A 506 38.87 14.35 11.91
N ALA A 507 37.93 15.29 11.66
CA ALA A 507 38.24 16.71 11.55
C ALA A 507 37.31 17.58 12.41
N GLU A 508 37.55 17.62 13.72
CA GLU A 508 36.75 18.38 14.68
C GLU A 508 36.57 19.84 14.28
N THR A 509 37.64 20.51 13.86
CA THR A 509 37.62 21.92 13.42
C THR A 509 36.70 22.12 12.20
N LEU A 510 36.76 21.23 11.22
CA LEU A 510 35.90 21.29 10.03
C LEU A 510 34.43 20.98 10.38
N ALA A 511 34.21 20.03 11.25
CA ALA A 511 32.88 19.70 11.74
C ALA A 511 32.24 20.85 12.53
N GLU A 512 33.01 21.56 13.35
CA GLU A 512 32.53 22.76 14.05
C GLU A 512 32.28 23.92 13.08
N GLU A 513 33.11 24.09 12.07
CA GLU A 513 32.92 25.11 11.04
C GLU A 513 31.65 24.82 10.22
N LEU A 514 31.44 23.59 9.81
CA LEU A 514 30.22 23.14 9.13
C LEU A 514 28.97 23.35 10.00
N ALA A 515 29.05 23.07 11.31
CA ALA A 515 27.95 23.32 12.22
C ALA A 515 27.62 24.80 12.42
N ARG A 516 28.63 25.71 12.32
CA ARG A 516 28.44 27.17 12.42
C ARG A 516 27.96 27.78 11.12
N ARG A 517 28.36 27.21 9.98
CA ARG A 517 28.17 27.73 8.62
C ARG A 517 27.64 26.62 7.71
N PRO A 518 26.33 26.29 7.81
CA PRO A 518 25.72 25.22 7.00
C PRO A 518 25.88 25.43 5.48
N GLU A 519 26.06 26.70 5.03
CA GLU A 519 26.29 27.04 3.63
C GLU A 519 27.57 26.41 3.04
N LEU A 520 28.55 26.04 3.87
CA LEU A 520 29.73 25.29 3.42
C LEU A 520 29.41 23.91 2.86
N PHE A 521 28.24 23.38 3.22
CA PHE A 521 27.77 22.12 2.68
C PHE A 521 27.45 22.20 1.18
N ASP A 522 27.07 23.36 0.68
CA ASP A 522 26.84 23.58 -0.76
C ASP A 522 28.10 23.30 -1.58
N GLY A 523 29.28 23.70 -1.09
CA GLY A 523 30.55 23.37 -1.71
C GLY A 523 30.89 21.87 -1.76
N LEU A 524 30.41 21.10 -0.79
CA LEU A 524 30.51 19.64 -0.82
C LEU A 524 29.54 19.02 -1.83
N ILE A 525 28.35 19.61 -1.98
CA ILE A 525 27.32 19.18 -2.93
C ILE A 525 27.82 19.31 -4.37
N ASP A 526 28.35 20.47 -4.69
CA ASP A 526 28.79 20.81 -6.04
C ASP A 526 30.22 20.27 -6.35
N ALA A 527 30.82 19.57 -5.39
CA ALA A 527 32.19 19.07 -5.39
C ALA A 527 33.26 20.17 -5.53
N THR A 528 32.90 21.46 -5.49
CA THR A 528 33.85 22.59 -5.58
C THR A 528 34.81 22.65 -4.40
N ALA A 529 34.46 22.04 -3.27
CA ALA A 529 35.36 21.86 -2.13
C ALA A 529 36.52 20.89 -2.43
N LEU A 530 36.43 20.08 -3.48
CA LEU A 530 37.48 19.16 -3.93
C LEU A 530 38.31 19.72 -5.10
N ASP A 531 37.95 20.90 -5.65
CA ASP A 531 38.69 21.54 -6.70
C ASP A 531 40.04 22.08 -6.16
N PRO A 532 41.12 22.02 -6.95
CA PRO A 532 42.40 22.62 -6.56
C PRO A 532 42.23 24.11 -6.19
N VAL A 533 42.86 24.50 -5.09
CA VAL A 533 42.84 25.93 -4.67
C VAL A 533 43.57 26.76 -5.70
N ALA A 534 42.91 27.85 -6.12
CA ALA A 534 43.47 28.79 -7.09
C ALA A 534 44.79 29.41 -6.61
N ASP A 535 45.60 29.87 -7.53
CA ASP A 535 46.86 30.55 -7.23
C ASP A 535 46.66 31.85 -6.43
N THR A 536 47.73 32.35 -5.84
CA THR A 536 47.71 33.52 -4.96
C THR A 536 47.20 34.79 -5.67
N ALA A 537 47.46 34.95 -6.96
CA ALA A 537 47.01 36.14 -7.71
C ALA A 537 45.50 36.10 -7.93
N THR A 538 44.96 34.94 -8.30
CA THR A 538 43.53 34.72 -8.48
C THR A 538 42.78 34.90 -7.16
N LEU A 539 43.30 34.34 -6.04
CA LEU A 539 42.71 34.51 -4.72
C LEU A 539 42.74 35.98 -4.26
N ALA A 540 43.82 36.71 -4.53
CA ALA A 540 43.90 38.13 -4.21
C ALA A 540 42.84 38.95 -4.97
N CYS A 541 42.61 38.65 -6.25
CA CYS A 541 41.53 39.27 -7.02
C CYS A 541 40.14 38.93 -6.48
N GLU A 542 39.90 37.68 -6.14
CA GLU A 542 38.63 37.21 -5.53
C GLU A 542 38.36 37.95 -4.21
N MET A 543 39.39 38.12 -3.36
CA MET A 543 39.27 38.77 -2.05
C MET A 543 39.14 40.29 -2.13
N ALA A 544 39.47 40.92 -3.26
CA ALA A 544 39.41 42.38 -3.45
C ALA A 544 37.96 42.92 -3.62
N ALA A 545 36.97 42.05 -3.79
CA ALA A 545 35.56 42.42 -4.00
C ALA A 545 34.93 43.02 -2.73
N GLY A 546 34.12 44.06 -2.90
CA GLY A 546 33.37 44.72 -1.84
C GLY A 546 33.20 46.22 -2.04
N ALA A 547 32.05 46.79 -1.76
CA ALA A 547 31.69 48.17 -2.00
C ALA A 547 32.36 49.14 -1.00
N ASP A 548 32.61 48.70 0.22
CA ASP A 548 33.25 49.47 1.30
C ASP A 548 34.23 48.60 2.09
N TYR A 549 34.91 49.20 3.08
CA TYR A 549 35.90 48.49 3.89
C TYR A 549 35.30 47.32 4.70
N GLN A 550 34.13 47.51 5.28
CA GLN A 550 33.47 46.46 6.09
C GLN A 550 33.02 45.29 5.20
N ALA A 551 32.40 45.62 4.05
CA ALA A 551 31.99 44.60 3.07
C ALA A 551 33.17 43.78 2.52
N ARG A 552 34.31 44.42 2.29
CA ARG A 552 35.56 43.73 1.90
C ARG A 552 36.08 42.83 3.00
N LEU A 553 36.09 43.30 4.23
CA LEU A 553 36.56 42.49 5.38
C LEU A 553 35.70 41.24 5.59
N ASP A 554 34.39 41.39 5.49
CA ASP A 554 33.46 40.27 5.65
C ASP A 554 33.57 39.32 4.44
N HIS A 555 33.77 39.84 3.22
CA HIS A 555 34.02 39.04 2.04
C HIS A 555 35.31 38.22 2.16
N VAL A 556 36.41 38.83 2.58
CA VAL A 556 37.70 38.15 2.80
C VAL A 556 37.56 37.05 3.84
N ARG A 557 36.90 37.33 4.98
CA ARG A 557 36.65 36.33 6.01
C ARG A 557 35.85 35.14 5.47
N ARG A 558 34.85 35.40 4.65
CA ARG A 558 34.04 34.37 4.02
C ARG A 558 34.88 33.49 3.06
N VAL A 559 35.60 34.12 2.11
CA VAL A 559 36.43 33.41 1.13
C VAL A 559 37.54 32.60 1.80
N VAL A 560 38.24 33.18 2.78
CA VAL A 560 39.28 32.46 3.55
C VAL A 560 38.68 31.25 4.28
N GLY A 561 37.49 31.41 4.90
CA GLY A 561 36.79 30.29 5.56
C GLY A 561 36.42 29.17 4.57
N GLU A 562 35.86 29.50 3.40
CA GLU A 562 35.53 28.56 2.33
C GLU A 562 36.76 27.79 1.82
N LYS A 563 37.89 28.51 1.52
CA LYS A 563 39.12 27.88 1.04
C LYS A 563 39.79 27.01 2.11
N ARG A 564 39.78 27.42 3.40
CA ARG A 564 40.27 26.59 4.50
C ARG A 564 39.45 25.33 4.66
N PHE A 565 38.13 25.44 4.58
CA PHE A 565 37.24 24.30 4.63
C PHE A 565 37.50 23.35 3.45
N ALA A 566 37.62 23.85 2.23
CA ALA A 566 37.92 23.08 1.03
C ALA A 566 39.26 22.32 1.17
N LEU A 567 40.35 23.01 1.56
CA LEU A 567 41.65 22.36 1.79
C LEU A 567 41.58 21.28 2.87
N GLY A 568 40.93 21.58 3.99
CA GLY A 568 40.72 20.59 5.04
C GLY A 568 39.95 19.36 4.57
N THR A 569 38.93 19.56 3.74
CA THR A 569 38.14 18.47 3.13
C THR A 569 38.98 17.61 2.20
N GLN A 570 39.84 18.23 1.34
CA GLN A 570 40.78 17.52 0.47
C GLN A 570 41.76 16.66 1.29
N ILE A 571 42.32 17.22 2.34
CA ILE A 571 43.25 16.48 3.21
C ILE A 571 42.56 15.26 3.85
N VAL A 572 41.33 15.42 4.36
CA VAL A 572 40.57 14.35 5.02
C VAL A 572 40.08 13.28 4.03
N SER A 573 39.75 13.70 2.80
CA SER A 573 39.30 12.77 1.75
C SER A 573 40.47 12.06 1.04
N GLY A 574 41.70 12.53 1.21
CA GLY A 574 42.88 12.03 0.48
C GLY A 574 42.89 12.43 -0.99
N ALA A 575 42.16 13.49 -1.34
CA ALA A 575 42.06 14.06 -2.69
C ALA A 575 43.24 15.03 -3.00
#